data_9dc4b6870c5efefca5fc5a467e523cd8
#
_entry.id   9dc4b6870c5efefca5fc5a467e523cd8
#
_cell.length_a   1.000
_cell.length_b   1.000
_cell.length_c   1.000
_cell.angle_alpha   90.00
_cell.angle_beta   90.00
_cell.angle_gamma   90.00
#
_symmetry.space_group_name_H-M   'P 1'
#
loop_
_entity.id
_entity.type
_entity.pdbx_description
1 polymer ?
#
loop_
_entity_poly.entity_id
_entity_poly.type
_entity_poly.pdbx_seq_one_letter_code
_entity_poly.pdbx_strand_id
1 'polypeptide(L)'
;MYIHQKQIIINGMLVNYYHRTGDTQAPVLLFLHGWRSEGKIWQKVIGELSEYSSYSIDFPGFGQSDLPNKDFKLQDYSEIVSEFIKKLNLKNVIIIGHSFGGRVGIKLASTSPPSLSKLILVDSAGIKVKQNSLKKIIAKIIKPIFKLPFLKSTRKKIYSAMGSEDYLATPELQQTFINIINEDLTSLLPKIKIPTLLIWGENDKDAPLADARTMEQAVPNSKLVILKDTGHFSFVDQTEKFVNNIKKFV
;
A
#
# COMPACT_ATOMS: atom_id res chain seq x y z
N MET A 1 20.03 14.25 11.37
CA MET A 1 18.99 13.81 12.31
C MET A 1 18.62 12.38 11.94
N TYR A 2 18.65 11.45 12.92
CA TYR A 2 18.57 10.02 12.62
C TYR A 2 17.11 9.52 12.55
N ILE A 3 16.87 8.52 11.70
CA ILE A 3 15.65 7.72 11.71
C ILE A 3 15.90 6.55 12.66
N HIS A 4 15.07 6.45 13.69
CA HIS A 4 15.19 5.42 14.71
C HIS A 4 14.27 4.24 14.39
N GLN A 5 14.81 3.04 14.45
CA GLN A 5 14.02 1.82 14.42
C GLN A 5 13.47 1.54 15.83
N LYS A 6 12.20 1.19 15.92
CA LYS A 6 11.47 0.87 17.15
C LYS A 6 10.51 -0.28 16.92
N GLN A 7 10.03 -0.85 18.00
CA GLN A 7 9.03 -1.93 17.95
C GLN A 7 7.90 -1.65 18.94
N ILE A 8 6.70 -2.11 18.61
CA ILE A 8 5.50 -1.96 19.42
C ILE A 8 4.64 -3.23 19.28
N ILE A 9 4.01 -3.64 20.37
CA ILE A 9 3.08 -4.77 20.32
C ILE A 9 1.70 -4.27 19.95
N ILE A 10 1.12 -4.80 18.86
CA ILE A 10 -0.24 -4.51 18.42
C ILE A 10 -0.97 -5.84 18.23
N ASN A 11 -2.10 -6.01 18.93
CA ASN A 11 -2.91 -7.22 18.87
C ASN A 11 -2.10 -8.52 19.13
N GLY A 12 -1.11 -8.45 20.04
CA GLY A 12 -0.24 -9.58 20.39
C GLY A 12 0.91 -9.85 19.43
N MET A 13 1.07 -9.05 18.36
CA MET A 13 2.17 -9.15 17.40
C MET A 13 3.17 -8.02 17.57
N LEU A 14 4.44 -8.34 17.40
CA LEU A 14 5.51 -7.34 17.33
C LEU A 14 5.44 -6.65 15.97
N VAL A 15 5.23 -5.34 15.98
CA VAL A 15 5.22 -4.47 14.79
C VAL A 15 6.43 -3.57 14.84
N ASN A 16 7.30 -3.71 13.85
CA ASN A 16 8.47 -2.86 13.68
C ASN A 16 8.09 -1.57 12.95
N TYR A 17 8.74 -0.46 13.33
CA TYR A 17 8.55 0.80 12.65
C TYR A 17 9.79 1.69 12.73
N TYR A 18 9.88 2.60 11.79
CA TYR A 18 10.92 3.63 11.73
C TYR A 18 10.29 4.97 12.07
N HIS A 19 10.95 5.73 12.93
CA HIS A 19 10.44 7.00 13.42
C HIS A 19 11.50 8.10 13.30
N ARG A 20 11.06 9.25 12.84
CA ARG A 20 11.79 10.50 12.88
C ARG A 20 10.94 11.58 13.56
N THR A 21 11.55 12.30 14.49
CA THR A 21 10.91 13.45 15.13
C THR A 21 11.10 14.68 14.26
N GLY A 22 10.04 15.39 13.97
CA GLY A 22 9.98 16.71 13.33
C GLY A 22 9.34 17.74 14.23
N ASP A 23 8.76 18.80 13.64
CA ASP A 23 8.01 19.79 14.37
C ASP A 23 6.72 19.19 14.95
N THR A 24 6.47 19.43 16.23
CA THR A 24 5.29 18.92 16.95
C THR A 24 3.99 19.62 16.56
N GLN A 25 4.07 20.79 15.93
CA GLN A 25 2.90 21.54 15.42
C GLN A 25 2.51 21.09 13.99
N ALA A 26 3.46 20.50 13.26
CA ALA A 26 3.19 19.98 11.93
C ALA A 26 2.37 18.68 11.97
N PRO A 27 1.66 18.33 10.88
CA PRO A 27 1.01 17.03 10.75
C PRO A 27 2.00 15.87 10.88
N VAL A 28 1.50 14.72 11.33
CA VAL A 28 2.28 13.48 11.39
C VAL A 28 2.15 12.73 10.07
N LEU A 29 3.27 12.35 9.47
CA LEU A 29 3.30 11.54 8.25
C LEU A 29 3.44 10.06 8.62
N LEU A 30 2.49 9.24 8.15
CA LEU A 30 2.50 7.80 8.34
C LEU A 30 2.61 7.08 7.00
N PHE A 31 3.76 6.44 6.77
CA PHE A 31 4.11 5.77 5.53
C PHE A 31 3.79 4.28 5.60
N LEU A 32 3.11 3.79 4.57
CA LEU A 32 2.68 2.41 4.41
C LEU A 32 3.28 1.83 3.11
N HIS A 33 4.09 0.78 3.24
CA HIS A 33 4.80 0.18 2.12
C HIS A 33 3.95 -0.77 1.26
N GLY A 34 4.44 -1.12 0.08
CA GLY A 34 3.83 -2.10 -0.83
C GLY A 34 4.06 -3.55 -0.39
N TRP A 35 3.41 -4.50 -1.08
CA TRP A 35 3.65 -5.94 -0.88
C TRP A 35 5.11 -6.28 -1.13
N ARG A 36 5.69 -7.23 -0.38
CA ARG A 36 7.12 -7.61 -0.44
C ARG A 36 8.11 -6.48 -0.20
N SER A 37 7.70 -5.45 0.51
CA SER A 37 8.54 -4.32 0.87
C SER A 37 8.61 -4.18 2.40
N GLU A 38 9.26 -3.15 2.88
CA GLU A 38 9.39 -2.81 4.30
C GLU A 38 9.41 -1.29 4.49
N GLY A 39 9.25 -0.82 5.72
CA GLY A 39 9.23 0.61 6.03
C GLY A 39 10.50 1.36 5.63
N LYS A 40 11.64 0.69 5.55
CA LYS A 40 12.91 1.31 5.13
C LYS A 40 12.86 1.92 3.73
N ILE A 41 11.98 1.46 2.85
CA ILE A 41 11.88 1.99 1.48
C ILE A 41 11.60 3.49 1.47
N TRP A 42 11.01 4.02 2.54
CA TRP A 42 10.65 5.42 2.68
C TRP A 42 11.75 6.32 3.26
N GLN A 43 12.91 5.75 3.67
CA GLN A 43 13.95 6.49 4.42
C GLN A 43 14.44 7.74 3.67
N LYS A 44 14.63 7.66 2.34
CA LYS A 44 15.06 8.80 1.53
C LYS A 44 14.00 9.90 1.52
N VAL A 45 12.73 9.54 1.31
CA VAL A 45 11.59 10.48 1.34
C VAL A 45 11.44 11.12 2.72
N ILE A 46 11.51 10.33 3.79
CA ILE A 46 11.45 10.82 5.18
C ILE A 46 12.63 11.79 5.46
N GLY A 47 13.79 11.52 4.89
CA GLY A 47 14.96 12.39 4.98
C GLY A 47 14.71 13.80 4.43
N GLU A 48 14.05 13.90 3.29
CA GLU A 48 13.71 15.14 2.59
C GLU A 48 12.49 15.89 3.20
N LEU A 49 11.71 15.21 4.05
CA LEU A 49 10.53 15.76 4.77
C LEU A 49 10.86 16.00 6.24
N SER A 50 12.03 16.59 6.50
CA SER A 50 12.62 16.71 7.84
C SER A 50 11.83 17.56 8.82
N GLU A 51 11.01 18.43 8.34
CA GLU A 51 10.11 19.30 9.10
C GLU A 51 8.94 18.52 9.76
N TYR A 52 8.59 17.34 9.26
CA TYR A 52 7.47 16.54 9.77
C TYR A 52 7.93 15.40 10.68
N SER A 53 7.18 15.15 11.74
CA SER A 53 7.28 13.88 12.46
C SER A 53 6.78 12.75 11.55
N SER A 54 7.62 11.75 11.32
CA SER A 54 7.35 10.69 10.36
C SER A 54 7.46 9.31 11.00
N TYR A 55 6.55 8.44 10.62
CA TYR A 55 6.53 7.02 10.99
C TYR A 55 6.41 6.18 9.72
N SER A 56 7.12 5.06 9.67
CA SER A 56 6.99 4.08 8.60
C SER A 56 6.91 2.69 9.21
N ILE A 57 5.82 1.97 8.98
CA ILE A 57 5.54 0.66 9.61
C ILE A 57 6.03 -0.45 8.69
N ASP A 58 6.61 -1.51 9.26
CA ASP A 58 6.66 -2.80 8.62
C ASP A 58 5.34 -3.52 8.88
N PHE A 59 4.56 -3.82 7.86
CA PHE A 59 3.34 -4.60 8.04
C PHE A 59 3.64 -6.01 8.55
N PRO A 60 2.74 -6.62 9.36
CA PRO A 60 2.84 -8.03 9.73
C PRO A 60 3.10 -8.93 8.51
N GLY A 61 4.12 -9.77 8.64
CA GLY A 61 4.61 -10.62 7.55
C GLY A 61 5.73 -10.02 6.70
N PHE A 62 6.15 -8.76 6.98
CA PHE A 62 7.19 -8.07 6.23
C PHE A 62 8.22 -7.41 7.15
N GLY A 63 9.41 -7.15 6.60
CA GLY A 63 10.49 -6.49 7.31
C GLY A 63 10.86 -7.22 8.60
N GLN A 64 10.78 -6.52 9.73
CA GLN A 64 11.09 -7.05 11.05
C GLN A 64 9.85 -7.16 11.96
N SER A 65 8.66 -7.14 11.37
CA SER A 65 7.41 -7.44 12.07
C SER A 65 7.13 -8.94 12.09
N ASP A 66 6.39 -9.38 13.11
CA ASP A 66 5.95 -10.77 13.23
C ASP A 66 5.12 -11.22 12.03
N LEU A 67 5.17 -12.51 11.73
CA LEU A 67 4.21 -13.15 10.84
C LEU A 67 2.81 -13.14 11.47
N PRO A 68 1.75 -12.89 10.67
CA PRO A 68 0.38 -13.08 11.15
C PRO A 68 0.14 -14.52 11.62
N ASN A 69 -0.55 -14.68 12.74
CA ASN A 69 -0.92 -16.00 13.28
C ASN A 69 -2.12 -16.65 12.58
N LYS A 70 -2.71 -15.98 11.60
CA LYS A 70 -3.82 -16.43 10.74
C LYS A 70 -3.70 -15.80 9.37
N ASP A 71 -4.50 -16.26 8.43
CA ASP A 71 -4.62 -15.61 7.12
C ASP A 71 -5.31 -14.24 7.25
N PHE A 72 -4.55 -13.16 7.01
CA PHE A 72 -5.07 -11.80 7.09
C PHE A 72 -5.95 -11.44 5.89
N LYS A 73 -6.93 -10.57 6.16
CA LYS A 73 -7.67 -9.78 5.17
C LYS A 73 -7.17 -8.35 5.20
N LEU A 74 -7.58 -7.54 4.25
CA LEU A 74 -7.25 -6.12 4.22
C LEU A 74 -7.72 -5.37 5.47
N GLN A 75 -8.85 -5.79 6.05
CA GLN A 75 -9.38 -5.25 7.29
C GLN A 75 -8.40 -5.43 8.46
N ASP A 76 -7.76 -6.60 8.60
CA ASP A 76 -6.81 -6.88 9.68
C ASP A 76 -5.60 -5.91 9.60
N TYR A 77 -5.07 -5.64 8.40
CA TYR A 77 -4.01 -4.63 8.21
C TYR A 77 -4.46 -3.20 8.51
N SER A 78 -5.69 -2.85 8.14
CA SER A 78 -6.28 -1.55 8.47
C SER A 78 -6.42 -1.37 9.97
N GLU A 79 -6.78 -2.42 10.71
CA GLU A 79 -6.86 -2.42 12.17
C GLU A 79 -5.49 -2.27 12.84
N ILE A 80 -4.44 -2.93 12.29
CA ILE A 80 -3.06 -2.72 12.76
C ILE A 80 -2.66 -1.24 12.67
N VAL A 81 -2.95 -0.58 11.55
CA VAL A 81 -2.63 0.85 11.36
C VAL A 81 -3.45 1.72 12.33
N SER A 82 -4.74 1.42 12.50
CA SER A 82 -5.61 2.13 13.44
C SER A 82 -5.12 2.03 14.88
N GLU A 83 -4.78 0.83 15.34
CA GLU A 83 -4.24 0.59 16.69
C GLU A 83 -2.83 1.20 16.87
N PHE A 84 -2.00 1.22 15.82
CA PHE A 84 -0.72 1.92 15.83
C PHE A 84 -0.91 3.42 16.10
N ILE A 85 -1.79 4.07 15.35
CA ILE A 85 -2.13 5.49 15.52
C ILE A 85 -2.64 5.75 16.94
N LYS A 86 -3.53 4.91 17.44
CA LYS A 86 -4.12 5.03 18.79
C LYS A 86 -3.08 4.82 19.89
N LYS A 87 -2.27 3.77 19.84
CA LYS A 87 -1.27 3.45 20.86
C LYS A 87 -0.18 4.52 21.00
N LEU A 88 0.22 5.12 19.87
CA LEU A 88 1.18 6.22 19.87
C LEU A 88 0.51 7.59 20.05
N ASN A 89 -0.82 7.62 20.26
CA ASN A 89 -1.62 8.84 20.41
C ASN A 89 -1.38 9.87 19.29
N LEU A 90 -1.19 9.40 18.04
CA LEU A 90 -0.94 10.27 16.91
C LEU A 90 -2.20 11.05 16.53
N LYS A 91 -2.03 12.34 16.25
CA LYS A 91 -3.08 13.27 15.84
C LYS A 91 -2.72 13.90 14.51
N ASN A 92 -3.73 14.42 13.80
CA ASN A 92 -3.54 15.09 12.52
C ASN A 92 -2.66 14.27 11.56
N VAL A 93 -2.98 12.97 11.41
CA VAL A 93 -2.19 12.01 10.65
C VAL A 93 -2.48 12.14 9.17
N ILE A 94 -1.44 12.18 8.36
CA ILE A 94 -1.50 12.06 6.91
C ILE A 94 -0.95 10.68 6.55
N ILE A 95 -1.78 9.82 5.98
CA ILE A 95 -1.32 8.51 5.47
C ILE A 95 -0.75 8.68 4.06
N ILE A 96 0.41 8.05 3.84
CA ILE A 96 1.09 7.96 2.55
C ILE A 96 1.25 6.47 2.24
N GLY A 97 0.41 5.93 1.36
CA GLY A 97 0.35 4.50 1.09
C GLY A 97 0.75 4.15 -0.35
N HIS A 98 1.78 3.31 -0.51
CA HIS A 98 2.22 2.79 -1.79
C HIS A 98 1.58 1.43 -2.07
N SER A 99 1.04 1.24 -3.28
CA SER A 99 0.55 -0.05 -3.78
C SER A 99 -0.39 -0.75 -2.79
N PHE A 100 0.05 -1.83 -2.14
CA PHE A 100 -0.68 -2.51 -1.05
C PHE A 100 -0.96 -1.57 0.13
N GLY A 101 0.01 -0.75 0.55
CA GLY A 101 -0.18 0.27 1.59
C GLY A 101 -1.25 1.29 1.23
N GLY A 102 -1.41 1.59 -0.06
CA GLY A 102 -2.51 2.41 -0.56
C GLY A 102 -3.88 1.74 -0.36
N ARG A 103 -4.00 0.42 -0.60
CA ARG A 103 -5.24 -0.34 -0.30
C ARG A 103 -5.62 -0.23 1.18
N VAL A 104 -4.61 -0.38 2.07
CA VAL A 104 -4.82 -0.24 3.53
C VAL A 104 -5.26 1.19 3.86
N GLY A 105 -4.64 2.21 3.26
CA GLY A 105 -5.00 3.62 3.39
C GLY A 105 -6.45 3.90 2.95
N ILE A 106 -6.88 3.39 1.79
CA ILE A 106 -8.26 3.48 1.30
C ILE A 106 -9.23 2.86 2.31
N LYS A 107 -8.93 1.63 2.78
CA LYS A 107 -9.78 0.92 3.73
C LYS A 107 -9.96 1.73 5.02
N LEU A 108 -8.88 2.24 5.58
CA LEU A 108 -8.93 3.04 6.81
C LEU A 108 -9.64 4.38 6.59
N ALA A 109 -9.29 5.13 5.54
CA ALA A 109 -9.88 6.43 5.26
C ALA A 109 -11.40 6.36 4.99
N SER A 110 -11.88 5.24 4.44
CA SER A 110 -13.32 5.02 4.20
C SER A 110 -14.16 4.93 5.47
N THR A 111 -13.53 4.73 6.64
CA THR A 111 -14.20 4.73 7.96
C THR A 111 -14.16 6.10 8.64
N SER A 112 -13.50 7.08 8.04
CA SER A 112 -13.39 8.46 8.51
C SER A 112 -12.91 8.61 9.97
N PRO A 113 -11.77 7.99 10.36
CA PRO A 113 -11.29 8.10 11.74
C PRO A 113 -10.84 9.55 12.03
N PRO A 114 -11.17 10.11 13.22
CA PRO A 114 -10.93 11.53 13.53
C PRO A 114 -9.45 11.91 13.62
N SER A 115 -8.55 10.93 13.77
CA SER A 115 -7.11 11.15 13.78
C SER A 115 -6.52 11.37 12.39
N LEU A 116 -7.25 11.00 11.33
CA LEU A 116 -6.77 11.06 9.95
C LEU A 116 -7.22 12.36 9.29
N SER A 117 -6.27 13.17 8.82
CA SER A 117 -6.55 14.48 8.21
C SER A 117 -6.47 14.50 6.69
N LYS A 118 -5.54 13.75 6.11
CA LYS A 118 -5.35 13.66 4.64
C LYS A 118 -4.89 12.26 4.24
N LEU A 119 -5.06 11.93 2.96
CA LEU A 119 -4.60 10.67 2.36
C LEU A 119 -3.75 10.96 1.12
N ILE A 120 -2.61 10.27 1.00
CA ILE A 120 -1.78 10.28 -0.21
C ILE A 120 -1.67 8.84 -0.71
N LEU A 121 -2.17 8.60 -1.91
CA LEU A 121 -2.12 7.31 -2.60
C LEU A 121 -1.01 7.34 -3.63
N VAL A 122 -0.04 6.44 -3.51
CA VAL A 122 1.15 6.39 -4.36
C VAL A 122 1.13 5.08 -5.14
N ASP A 123 0.98 5.18 -6.46
CA ASP A 123 0.95 3.98 -7.32
C ASP A 123 0.05 2.88 -6.73
N SER A 124 -1.14 3.27 -6.24
CA SER A 124 -1.95 2.47 -5.32
C SER A 124 -2.72 1.38 -6.03
N ALA A 125 -2.65 0.16 -5.52
CA ALA A 125 -3.62 -0.86 -5.89
C ALA A 125 -5.00 -0.57 -5.25
N GLY A 126 -6.07 -1.17 -5.77
CA GLY A 126 -7.41 -1.03 -5.15
C GLY A 126 -8.57 -1.21 -6.11
N ILE A 127 -8.37 -0.90 -7.36
CA ILE A 127 -9.36 -1.14 -8.42
C ILE A 127 -9.23 -2.57 -8.91
N LYS A 128 -10.33 -3.29 -8.91
CA LYS A 128 -10.35 -4.63 -9.50
C LYS A 128 -10.53 -4.50 -11.00
N VAL A 129 -9.46 -4.80 -11.74
CA VAL A 129 -9.56 -4.89 -13.20
C VAL A 129 -10.68 -5.87 -13.56
N LYS A 130 -11.68 -5.41 -14.30
CA LYS A 130 -12.67 -6.32 -14.92
C LYS A 130 -11.89 -7.25 -15.86
N GLN A 131 -11.47 -8.40 -15.34
CA GLN A 131 -10.84 -9.42 -16.19
C GLN A 131 -11.83 -9.76 -17.30
N ASN A 132 -11.40 -9.60 -18.55
CA ASN A 132 -12.17 -10.05 -19.70
C ASN A 132 -12.64 -11.48 -19.42
N SER A 133 -13.94 -11.70 -19.60
CA SER A 133 -14.59 -13.02 -19.37
C SER A 133 -13.83 -14.17 -20.07
N LEU A 134 -13.21 -13.90 -21.21
CA LEU A 134 -12.34 -14.82 -21.96
C LEU A 134 -11.13 -15.29 -21.14
N LYS A 135 -10.41 -14.38 -20.44
CA LYS A 135 -9.27 -14.78 -19.59
C LYS A 135 -9.72 -15.67 -18.41
N LYS A 136 -10.89 -15.41 -17.83
CA LYS A 136 -11.47 -16.26 -16.78
C LYS A 136 -11.88 -17.63 -17.30
N ILE A 137 -12.45 -17.72 -18.51
CA ILE A 137 -12.83 -18.96 -19.16
C ILE A 137 -11.58 -19.79 -19.47
N ILE A 138 -10.56 -19.17 -20.08
CA ILE A 138 -9.27 -19.81 -20.39
C ILE A 138 -8.59 -20.30 -19.10
N ALA A 139 -8.53 -19.50 -18.05
CA ALA A 139 -7.97 -19.91 -16.75
C ALA A 139 -8.74 -21.07 -16.11
N LYS A 140 -10.08 -21.11 -16.27
CA LYS A 140 -10.93 -22.20 -15.75
C LYS A 140 -10.75 -23.51 -16.51
N ILE A 141 -10.48 -23.45 -17.83
CA ILE A 141 -10.23 -24.61 -18.68
C ILE A 141 -8.80 -25.16 -18.44
N ILE A 142 -7.84 -24.26 -18.25
CA ILE A 142 -6.42 -24.64 -18.09
C ILE A 142 -6.11 -25.16 -16.69
N LYS A 143 -6.81 -24.67 -15.65
CA LYS A 143 -6.60 -25.05 -14.23
C LYS A 143 -6.55 -26.56 -13.95
N PRO A 144 -7.44 -27.42 -14.49
CA PRO A 144 -7.37 -28.86 -14.26
C PRO A 144 -6.16 -29.53 -14.94
N ILE A 145 -5.74 -29.04 -16.11
CA ILE A 145 -4.59 -29.58 -16.86
C ILE A 145 -3.28 -29.33 -16.08
N PHE A 146 -3.19 -28.20 -15.37
CA PHE A 146 -2.03 -27.87 -14.54
C PHE A 146 -1.93 -28.65 -13.22
N LYS A 147 -2.91 -29.46 -12.85
CA LYS A 147 -2.81 -30.37 -11.67
C LYS A 147 -1.93 -31.59 -11.95
N LEU A 148 -1.54 -31.84 -13.19
CA LEU A 148 -0.73 -32.99 -13.57
C LEU A 148 0.71 -32.87 -13.01
N PRO A 149 1.26 -33.92 -12.36
CA PRO A 149 2.51 -33.83 -11.61
C PRO A 149 3.75 -33.51 -12.44
N PHE A 150 3.78 -33.87 -13.74
CA PHE A 150 4.91 -33.62 -14.64
C PHE A 150 5.03 -32.15 -15.12
N LEU A 151 4.05 -31.29 -14.82
CA LEU A 151 4.05 -29.88 -15.20
C LEU A 151 4.55 -28.93 -14.08
N LYS A 152 5.13 -29.48 -12.99
CA LYS A 152 5.60 -28.66 -11.84
C LYS A 152 6.61 -27.57 -12.23
N SER A 153 7.57 -27.85 -13.11
CA SER A 153 8.58 -26.87 -13.54
C SER A 153 7.99 -25.77 -14.44
N THR A 154 7.04 -26.14 -15.27
CA THR A 154 6.35 -25.22 -16.19
C THR A 154 5.37 -24.31 -15.46
N ARG A 155 4.79 -24.77 -14.32
CA ARG A 155 3.93 -23.96 -13.46
C ARG A 155 4.63 -22.68 -13.00
N LYS A 156 5.88 -22.78 -12.54
CA LYS A 156 6.62 -21.63 -12.01
C LYS A 156 6.78 -20.53 -13.07
N LYS A 157 7.10 -20.92 -14.31
CA LYS A 157 7.24 -19.97 -15.44
C LYS A 157 5.91 -19.34 -15.86
N ILE A 158 4.82 -20.10 -15.83
CA ILE A 158 3.50 -19.61 -16.22
C ILE A 158 2.89 -18.71 -15.12
N TYR A 159 3.07 -19.06 -13.86
CA TYR A 159 2.65 -18.23 -12.75
C TYR A 159 3.45 -16.91 -12.70
N SER A 160 4.74 -16.91 -12.99
CA SER A 160 5.56 -15.70 -13.16
C SER A 160 5.03 -14.83 -14.31
N ALA A 161 4.76 -15.43 -15.46
CA ALA A 161 4.19 -14.71 -16.62
C ALA A 161 2.77 -14.16 -16.39
N MET A 162 2.04 -14.66 -15.40
CA MET A 162 0.69 -14.20 -15.01
C MET A 162 0.71 -13.15 -13.88
N GLY A 163 1.88 -12.59 -13.51
CA GLY A 163 1.99 -11.60 -12.44
C GLY A 163 1.84 -12.18 -11.03
N SER A 164 2.16 -13.48 -10.84
CA SER A 164 2.03 -14.18 -9.56
C SER A 164 3.36 -14.34 -8.81
N GLU A 165 4.36 -13.51 -9.14
CA GLU A 165 5.66 -13.52 -8.44
C GLU A 165 5.47 -13.26 -6.94
N ASP A 166 4.60 -12.35 -6.57
CA ASP A 166 4.26 -12.02 -5.20
C ASP A 166 3.68 -13.21 -4.42
N TYR A 167 2.81 -13.99 -5.07
CA TYR A 167 2.24 -15.19 -4.47
C TYR A 167 3.29 -16.28 -4.20
N LEU A 168 4.25 -16.45 -5.12
CA LEU A 168 5.30 -17.47 -5.00
C LEU A 168 6.41 -17.06 -4.04
N ALA A 169 6.67 -15.76 -3.92
CA ALA A 169 7.74 -15.23 -3.11
C ALA A 169 7.38 -15.09 -1.62
N THR A 170 6.10 -15.19 -1.27
CA THR A 170 5.61 -15.11 0.11
C THR A 170 4.80 -16.35 0.48
N PRO A 171 5.42 -17.54 0.59
CA PRO A 171 4.71 -18.80 0.80
C PRO A 171 3.87 -18.82 2.08
N GLU A 172 4.31 -18.16 3.15
CA GLU A 172 3.60 -18.06 4.42
C GLU A 172 2.38 -17.11 4.35
N LEU A 173 2.30 -16.25 3.34
CA LEU A 173 1.25 -15.25 3.17
C LEU A 173 0.37 -15.50 1.93
N GLN A 174 0.44 -16.68 1.33
CA GLN A 174 -0.28 -16.96 0.08
C GLN A 174 -1.78 -16.72 0.17
N GLN A 175 -2.42 -17.22 1.22
CA GLN A 175 -3.86 -17.02 1.39
C GLN A 175 -4.19 -15.56 1.74
N THR A 176 -3.35 -14.92 2.54
CA THR A 176 -3.43 -13.48 2.83
C THR A 176 -3.34 -12.65 1.53
N PHE A 177 -2.38 -12.95 0.66
CA PHE A 177 -2.26 -12.31 -0.65
C PHE A 177 -3.53 -12.44 -1.50
N ILE A 178 -4.06 -13.68 -1.59
CA ILE A 178 -5.32 -13.96 -2.31
C ILE A 178 -6.49 -13.16 -1.74
N ASN A 179 -6.62 -13.09 -0.41
CA ASN A 179 -7.68 -12.33 0.26
C ASN A 179 -7.60 -10.85 -0.13
N ILE A 180 -6.38 -10.27 -0.13
CA ILE A 180 -6.14 -8.86 -0.39
C ILE A 180 -6.42 -8.50 -1.86
N ILE A 181 -5.86 -9.24 -2.82
CA ILE A 181 -6.00 -8.90 -4.25
C ILE A 181 -7.43 -9.10 -4.77
N ASN A 182 -8.22 -9.96 -4.11
CA ASN A 182 -9.61 -10.21 -4.50
C ASN A 182 -10.59 -9.17 -3.95
N GLU A 183 -10.23 -8.37 -2.97
CA GLU A 183 -11.09 -7.32 -2.45
C GLU A 183 -11.10 -6.11 -3.39
N ASP A 184 -12.26 -5.78 -3.95
CA ASP A 184 -12.48 -4.59 -4.76
C ASP A 184 -12.83 -3.40 -3.86
N LEU A 185 -12.05 -2.32 -3.94
CA LEU A 185 -12.22 -1.15 -3.09
C LEU A 185 -13.01 -0.03 -3.77
N THR A 186 -13.47 -0.22 -5.00
CA THR A 186 -14.17 0.81 -5.77
C THR A 186 -15.37 1.39 -5.00
N SER A 187 -16.12 0.56 -4.28
CA SER A 187 -17.27 0.99 -3.48
C SER A 187 -16.91 1.77 -2.22
N LEU A 188 -15.65 1.78 -1.80
CA LEU A 188 -15.16 2.53 -0.64
C LEU A 188 -14.69 3.94 -1.02
N LEU A 189 -14.27 4.17 -2.27
CA LEU A 189 -13.71 5.44 -2.72
C LEU A 189 -14.63 6.65 -2.47
N PRO A 190 -15.96 6.59 -2.75
CA PRO A 190 -16.87 7.70 -2.47
C PRO A 190 -17.05 8.01 -0.98
N LYS A 191 -16.65 7.09 -0.09
CA LYS A 191 -16.74 7.26 1.36
C LYS A 191 -15.57 8.06 1.93
N ILE A 192 -14.47 8.23 1.19
CA ILE A 192 -13.32 9.01 1.60
C ILE A 192 -13.70 10.50 1.48
N LYS A 193 -13.78 11.20 2.63
CA LYS A 193 -14.20 12.61 2.69
C LYS A 193 -13.06 13.57 2.91
N ILE A 194 -11.91 13.06 3.37
CA ILE A 194 -10.69 13.86 3.60
C ILE A 194 -10.01 14.21 2.28
N PRO A 195 -9.25 15.34 2.23
CA PRO A 195 -8.44 15.67 1.07
C PRO A 195 -7.51 14.53 0.69
N THR A 196 -7.51 14.19 -0.59
CA THR A 196 -6.75 13.04 -1.10
C THR A 196 -5.86 13.45 -2.28
N LEU A 197 -4.58 13.13 -2.22
CA LEU A 197 -3.64 13.28 -3.32
C LEU A 197 -3.31 11.90 -3.89
N LEU A 198 -3.42 11.75 -5.21
CA LEU A 198 -2.92 10.59 -5.92
C LEU A 198 -1.62 10.99 -6.63
N ILE A 199 -0.53 10.29 -6.38
CA ILE A 199 0.74 10.46 -7.09
C ILE A 199 1.03 9.17 -7.83
N TRP A 200 1.26 9.27 -9.14
CA TRP A 200 1.32 8.08 -9.98
C TRP A 200 2.42 8.15 -11.02
N GLY A 201 3.10 7.03 -11.24
CA GLY A 201 4.02 6.87 -12.35
C GLY A 201 3.30 6.74 -13.68
N GLU A 202 3.76 7.52 -14.69
CA GLU A 202 3.18 7.49 -16.05
C GLU A 202 3.23 6.09 -16.67
N ASN A 203 4.29 5.34 -16.40
CA ASN A 203 4.59 4.04 -16.99
C ASN A 203 4.34 2.87 -16.03
N ASP A 204 3.52 3.08 -14.98
CA ASP A 204 3.20 2.02 -14.01
C ASP A 204 2.41 0.89 -14.70
N LYS A 205 2.99 -0.33 -14.67
CA LYS A 205 2.41 -1.54 -15.24
C LYS A 205 1.68 -2.40 -14.22
N ASP A 206 1.94 -2.21 -12.92
CA ASP A 206 1.36 -2.98 -11.84
C ASP A 206 0.03 -2.34 -11.38
N ALA A 207 0.01 -1.02 -11.25
CA ALA A 207 -1.19 -0.21 -11.02
C ALA A 207 -1.36 0.78 -12.20
N PRO A 208 -2.07 0.40 -13.26
CA PRO A 208 -2.18 1.23 -14.47
C PRO A 208 -2.76 2.62 -14.18
N LEU A 209 -2.28 3.64 -14.91
CA LEU A 209 -2.74 5.03 -14.76
C LEU A 209 -4.27 5.19 -14.93
N ALA A 210 -4.92 4.26 -15.62
CA ALA A 210 -6.38 4.22 -15.72
C ALA A 210 -7.06 4.00 -14.36
N ASP A 211 -6.43 3.26 -13.45
CA ASP A 211 -6.91 3.03 -12.10
C ASP A 211 -6.81 4.33 -11.27
N ALA A 212 -5.72 5.08 -11.42
CA ALA A 212 -5.57 6.40 -10.79
C ALA A 212 -6.67 7.37 -11.21
N ARG A 213 -7.00 7.42 -12.51
CA ARG A 213 -8.08 8.26 -13.04
C ARG A 213 -9.45 7.84 -12.49
N THR A 214 -9.67 6.53 -12.37
CA THR A 214 -10.89 5.99 -11.75
C THR A 214 -10.99 6.39 -10.28
N MET A 215 -9.89 6.31 -9.53
CA MET A 215 -9.84 6.75 -8.13
C MET A 215 -10.08 8.25 -8.00
N GLU A 216 -9.45 9.08 -8.85
CA GLU A 216 -9.64 10.54 -8.85
C GLU A 216 -11.11 10.90 -9.09
N GLN A 217 -11.78 10.25 -10.03
CA GLN A 217 -13.20 10.49 -10.32
C GLN A 217 -14.13 10.04 -9.17
N ALA A 218 -13.74 9.00 -8.43
CA ALA A 218 -14.59 8.40 -7.41
C ALA A 218 -14.40 9.02 -6.01
N VAL A 219 -13.23 9.59 -5.71
CA VAL A 219 -12.94 10.25 -4.41
C VAL A 219 -13.28 11.73 -4.50
N PRO A 220 -14.25 12.24 -3.71
CA PRO A 220 -14.81 13.59 -3.90
C PRO A 220 -13.80 14.75 -3.82
N ASN A 221 -12.81 14.65 -2.92
CA ASN A 221 -11.81 15.72 -2.66
C ASN A 221 -10.41 15.24 -3.07
N SER A 222 -10.26 14.77 -4.30
CA SER A 222 -9.00 14.23 -4.77
C SER A 222 -8.37 15.05 -5.89
N LYS A 223 -7.06 14.88 -6.04
CA LYS A 223 -6.25 15.45 -7.12
C LYS A 223 -5.22 14.43 -7.56
N LEU A 224 -5.07 14.24 -8.87
CA LEU A 224 -4.07 13.37 -9.46
C LEU A 224 -2.84 14.17 -9.93
N VAL A 225 -1.66 13.68 -9.57
CA VAL A 225 -0.36 14.11 -10.08
C VAL A 225 0.31 12.94 -10.77
N ILE A 226 0.72 13.14 -12.02
CA ILE A 226 1.41 12.12 -12.81
C ILE A 226 2.89 12.50 -12.88
N LEU A 227 3.75 11.58 -12.44
CA LEU A 227 5.21 11.71 -12.57
C LEU A 227 5.64 11.04 -13.89
N LYS A 228 6.11 11.86 -14.83
CA LYS A 228 6.56 11.39 -16.15
C LYS A 228 7.79 10.51 -16.01
N ASP A 229 7.94 9.57 -16.92
CA ASP A 229 9.10 8.67 -17.01
C ASP A 229 9.37 7.83 -15.74
N THR A 230 8.33 7.57 -14.94
CA THR A 230 8.42 6.72 -13.74
C THR A 230 7.51 5.52 -13.81
N GLY A 231 7.90 4.43 -13.15
CA GLY A 231 7.12 3.18 -13.01
C GLY A 231 6.38 3.09 -11.69
N HIS A 232 6.22 1.85 -11.20
CA HIS A 232 5.49 1.52 -9.96
C HIS A 232 6.13 2.05 -8.66
N PHE A 233 7.38 2.50 -8.71
CA PHE A 233 8.08 3.10 -7.58
C PHE A 233 8.40 4.56 -7.84
N SER A 234 7.39 5.35 -8.25
CA SER A 234 7.53 6.73 -8.67
C SER A 234 8.24 7.63 -7.64
N PHE A 235 8.07 7.34 -6.34
CA PHE A 235 8.71 8.03 -5.22
C PHE A 235 10.20 7.69 -5.07
N VAL A 236 10.66 6.56 -5.62
CA VAL A 236 12.08 6.19 -5.71
C VAL A 236 12.71 6.80 -6.97
N ASP A 237 12.01 6.65 -8.11
CA ASP A 237 12.48 7.10 -9.43
C ASP A 237 12.68 8.62 -9.47
N GLN A 238 11.77 9.39 -8.89
CA GLN A 238 11.81 10.86 -8.86
C GLN A 238 11.51 11.42 -7.46
N THR A 239 12.33 11.07 -6.48
CA THR A 239 12.14 11.41 -5.06
C THR A 239 11.91 12.92 -4.84
N GLU A 240 12.71 13.79 -5.47
CA GLU A 240 12.58 15.24 -5.32
C GLU A 240 11.22 15.77 -5.78
N LYS A 241 10.78 15.37 -6.97
CA LYS A 241 9.46 15.78 -7.48
C LYS A 241 8.33 15.20 -6.62
N PHE A 242 8.47 13.98 -6.16
CA PHE A 242 7.53 13.32 -5.27
C PHE A 242 7.39 14.14 -3.96
N VAL A 243 8.49 14.42 -3.29
CA VAL A 243 8.55 15.23 -2.06
C VAL A 243 7.96 16.62 -2.25
N ASN A 244 8.28 17.30 -3.36
CA ASN A 244 7.75 18.63 -3.66
C ASN A 244 6.21 18.62 -3.81
N ASN A 245 5.62 17.53 -4.34
CA ASN A 245 4.16 17.39 -4.40
C ASN A 245 3.55 17.15 -3.02
N ILE A 246 4.22 16.37 -2.16
CA ILE A 246 3.78 16.21 -0.76
C ILE A 246 3.79 17.56 -0.05
N LYS A 247 4.90 18.30 -0.08
CA LYS A 247 5.05 19.62 0.59
C LYS A 247 3.99 20.65 0.16
N LYS A 248 3.56 20.61 -1.10
CA LYS A 248 2.48 21.47 -1.60
C LYS A 248 1.09 21.06 -1.13
N PHE A 249 0.92 19.81 -0.73
CA PHE A 249 -0.38 19.25 -0.34
C PHE A 249 -0.57 19.24 1.18
N VAL A 250 0.51 19.06 1.95
CA VAL A 250 0.48 19.03 3.42
C VAL A 250 0.31 20.42 3.99
#